data_798d6b2d20f5493d2de0f033c5806ee8
#
_entry.id   798d6b2d20f5493d2de0f033c5806ee8
#
_cell.length_a   1.000
_cell.length_b   1.000
_cell.length_c   1.000
_cell.angle_alpha   90.00
_cell.angle_beta   90.00
_cell.angle_gamma   90.00
#
_symmetry.space_group_name_H-M   'P 1'
#
loop_
_entity.id
_entity.type
_entity.pdbx_description
1 polymer ?
#
loop_
_entity_poly.entity_id
_entity_poly.type
_entity_poly.pdbx_seq_one_letter_code
_entity_poly.pdbx_strand_id
1 'polypeptide(L)'
;PRFTSYRPVTDDKHTFTALSQSLAESEMRNNLIIEDVLNAVASGRTPIILTSRTSHVELITKMLEPQVANVIKLTGEGTSKHKREIIQKLQDIPRDAPLVIVATGKYVGEGFDYPRLDTLFLALPISWKGLVAQYAGRLHRENEGKTDVRIYDYIDIHEPVCESMYRKRLKGYS
;
A
#
# COMPACT_ATOMS: atom_id res chain seq x y z
N PRO A 1 12.33 6.29 -2.29
CA PRO A 1 12.36 5.74 -0.93
C PRO A 1 11.96 6.78 0.12
N ARG A 2 11.31 6.31 1.19
CA ARG A 2 11.01 7.10 2.39
C ARG A 2 11.66 6.41 3.57
N PHE A 3 12.60 7.07 4.20
CA PHE A 3 13.28 6.55 5.38
C PHE A 3 12.43 6.81 6.63
N THR A 4 12.26 5.79 7.46
CA THR A 4 11.56 5.92 8.74
C THR A 4 12.56 5.94 9.89
N SER A 5 12.17 6.54 11.00
CA SER A 5 12.91 6.50 12.26
C SER A 5 12.44 5.39 13.20
N TYR A 6 11.70 4.41 12.68
CA TYR A 6 11.26 3.26 13.46
C TYR A 6 12.46 2.57 14.13
N ARG A 7 12.29 2.26 15.41
CA ARG A 7 13.26 1.46 16.18
C ARG A 7 12.51 0.30 16.83
N PRO A 8 13.06 -0.91 16.80
CA PRO A 8 12.47 -2.04 17.49
C PRO A 8 12.44 -1.78 19.01
N VAL A 9 11.38 -2.27 19.65
CA VAL A 9 11.17 -2.06 21.10
C VAL A 9 12.08 -2.95 21.95
N THR A 10 12.60 -4.05 21.37
CA THR A 10 13.49 -5.00 22.06
C THR A 10 14.61 -5.50 21.14
N ASP A 11 15.78 -5.80 21.74
CA ASP A 11 16.96 -6.37 21.05
C ASP A 11 16.84 -7.88 20.76
N ASP A 12 15.72 -8.52 21.11
CA ASP A 12 15.52 -9.95 20.89
C ASP A 12 15.32 -10.27 19.40
N LYS A 13 15.87 -11.41 18.96
CA LYS A 13 15.69 -11.94 17.62
C LYS A 13 14.22 -12.26 17.34
N HIS A 14 13.50 -11.27 16.87
CA HIS A 14 12.10 -11.43 16.49
C HIS A 14 11.96 -12.25 15.20
N THR A 15 10.91 -13.07 15.16
CA THR A 15 10.44 -13.66 13.90
C THR A 15 10.01 -12.54 12.96
N PHE A 16 10.08 -12.77 11.64
CA PHE A 16 9.58 -11.80 10.66
C PHE A 16 8.11 -11.44 10.89
N THR A 17 7.30 -12.38 11.39
CA THR A 17 5.90 -12.14 11.76
C THR A 17 5.77 -11.12 12.90
N ALA A 18 6.57 -11.26 13.96
CA ALA A 18 6.57 -10.32 15.08
C ALA A 18 7.06 -8.92 14.66
N LEU A 19 8.10 -8.86 13.83
CA LEU A 19 8.59 -7.60 13.27
C LEU A 19 7.52 -6.93 12.41
N SER A 20 6.87 -7.66 11.53
CA SER A 20 5.80 -7.18 10.66
C SER A 20 4.63 -6.62 11.48
N GLN A 21 4.27 -7.27 12.57
CA GLN A 21 3.25 -6.79 13.50
C GLN A 21 3.67 -5.48 14.18
N SER A 22 4.88 -5.42 14.70
CA SER A 22 5.43 -4.22 15.35
C SER A 22 5.48 -3.02 14.41
N LEU A 23 5.88 -3.23 13.15
CA LEU A 23 5.85 -2.19 12.11
C LEU A 23 4.43 -1.71 11.80
N ALA A 24 3.48 -2.65 11.69
CA ALA A 24 2.08 -2.34 11.41
C ALA A 24 1.41 -1.55 12.55
N GLU A 25 1.84 -1.75 13.79
CA GLU A 25 1.31 -1.08 14.99
C GLU A 25 2.05 0.23 15.32
N SER A 26 3.14 0.55 14.63
CA SER A 26 3.91 1.78 14.87
C SER A 26 3.12 3.02 14.48
N GLU A 27 2.70 3.78 15.47
CA GLU A 27 1.93 5.02 15.26
C GLU A 27 2.71 6.04 14.43
N MET A 28 3.97 6.26 14.75
CA MET A 28 4.83 7.18 14.01
C MET A 28 4.94 6.80 12.53
N ARG A 29 5.14 5.51 12.26
CA ARG A 29 5.27 4.99 10.91
C ARG A 29 3.95 5.12 10.14
N ASN A 30 2.84 4.79 10.76
CA ASN A 30 1.52 4.91 10.17
C ASN A 30 1.15 6.38 9.89
N ASN A 31 1.46 7.29 10.81
CA ASN A 31 1.24 8.73 10.59
C ASN A 31 2.02 9.25 9.39
N LEU A 32 3.28 8.84 9.20
CA LEU A 32 4.08 9.19 8.03
C LEU A 32 3.43 8.68 6.73
N ILE A 33 2.95 7.43 6.72
CA ILE A 33 2.26 6.86 5.56
C ILE A 33 0.99 7.65 5.25
N ILE A 34 0.17 7.95 6.25
CA ILE A 34 -1.07 8.72 6.08
C ILE A 34 -0.78 10.11 5.53
N GLU A 35 0.20 10.81 6.06
CA GLU A 35 0.61 12.12 5.57
C GLU A 35 0.99 12.08 4.09
N ASP A 36 1.84 11.13 3.70
CA ASP A 36 2.26 10.96 2.30
C ASP A 36 1.07 10.62 1.39
N VAL A 37 0.15 9.77 1.84
CA VAL A 37 -1.07 9.40 1.10
C VAL A 37 -1.97 10.63 0.89
N LEU A 38 -2.22 11.41 1.93
CA LEU A 38 -3.05 12.61 1.85
C LEU A 38 -2.42 13.65 0.92
N ASN A 39 -1.11 13.81 0.94
CA ASN A 39 -0.40 14.69 0.00
C ASN A 39 -0.56 14.22 -1.45
N ALA A 40 -0.50 12.91 -1.70
CA ALA A 40 -0.74 12.35 -3.03
C ALA A 40 -2.18 12.61 -3.50
N VAL A 41 -3.17 12.38 -2.65
CA VAL A 41 -4.58 12.66 -2.96
C VAL A 41 -4.80 14.16 -3.24
N ALA A 42 -4.24 15.04 -2.43
CA ALA A 42 -4.31 16.50 -2.63
C ALA A 42 -3.68 16.94 -3.96
N SER A 43 -2.73 16.18 -4.48
CA SER A 43 -2.10 16.39 -5.80
C SER A 43 -2.89 15.77 -6.96
N GLY A 44 -4.10 15.29 -6.73
CA GLY A 44 -4.94 14.65 -7.75
C GLY A 44 -4.57 13.22 -8.10
N ARG A 45 -3.75 12.55 -7.29
CA ARG A 45 -3.32 11.17 -7.52
C ARG A 45 -4.31 10.16 -6.93
N THR A 46 -4.27 8.95 -7.47
CA THR A 46 -5.08 7.82 -6.99
C THR A 46 -4.17 6.74 -6.41
N PRO A 47 -3.95 6.76 -5.09
CA PRO A 47 -3.04 5.83 -4.44
C PRO A 47 -3.67 4.47 -4.12
N ILE A 48 -2.85 3.44 -4.16
CA ILE A 48 -3.08 2.15 -3.52
C ILE A 48 -2.03 1.91 -2.44
N ILE A 49 -2.47 1.51 -1.26
CA ILE A 49 -1.63 1.14 -0.14
C ILE A 49 -1.61 -0.38 -0.03
N LEU A 50 -0.43 -0.98 -0.07
CA LEU A 50 -0.24 -2.41 0.09
C LEU A 50 0.38 -2.74 1.45
N THR A 51 -0.25 -3.67 2.12
CA THR A 51 0.27 -4.27 3.35
C THR A 51 0.09 -5.78 3.32
N SER A 52 0.86 -6.51 4.11
CA SER A 52 0.75 -7.96 4.24
C SER A 52 -0.23 -8.42 5.32
N ARG A 53 -0.83 -7.49 6.06
CA ARG A 53 -1.68 -7.81 7.23
C ARG A 53 -3.06 -7.18 7.13
N THR A 54 -4.10 -8.01 7.28
CA THR A 54 -5.50 -7.55 7.30
C THR A 54 -5.77 -6.55 8.43
N SER A 55 -5.19 -6.77 9.63
CA SER A 55 -5.30 -5.83 10.74
C SER A 55 -4.73 -4.44 10.42
N HIS A 56 -3.66 -4.38 9.65
CA HIS A 56 -3.06 -3.14 9.19
C HIS A 56 -3.95 -2.43 8.14
N VAL A 57 -4.59 -3.19 7.26
CA VAL A 57 -5.60 -2.64 6.33
C VAL A 57 -6.71 -1.94 7.11
N GLU A 58 -7.24 -2.59 8.15
CA GLU A 58 -8.29 -2.01 9.00
C GLU A 58 -7.84 -0.72 9.70
N LEU A 59 -6.64 -0.72 10.26
CA LEU A 59 -6.09 0.44 10.94
C LEU A 59 -5.90 1.63 9.99
N ILE A 60 -5.23 1.42 8.86
CA ILE A 60 -4.98 2.46 7.86
C ILE A 60 -6.31 2.99 7.31
N THR A 61 -7.28 2.12 7.03
CA THR A 61 -8.61 2.51 6.56
C THR A 61 -9.30 3.44 7.56
N LYS A 62 -9.30 3.08 8.84
CA LYS A 62 -9.87 3.93 9.91
C LYS A 62 -9.22 5.30 9.99
N MET A 63 -7.92 5.39 9.78
CA MET A 63 -7.18 6.64 9.80
C MET A 63 -7.51 7.53 8.58
N LEU A 64 -7.83 6.93 7.45
CA LEU A 64 -8.12 7.64 6.19
C LEU A 64 -9.59 8.04 6.04
N GLU A 65 -10.53 7.24 6.52
CA GLU A 65 -11.98 7.47 6.34
C GLU A 65 -12.45 8.89 6.73
N PRO A 66 -11.98 9.51 7.83
CA PRO A 66 -12.37 10.88 8.16
C PRO A 66 -11.83 11.95 7.22
N GLN A 67 -10.83 11.63 6.41
CA GLN A 67 -10.04 12.59 5.65
C GLN A 67 -10.16 12.45 4.12
N VAL A 68 -10.63 11.30 3.64
CA VAL A 68 -10.79 11.00 2.21
C VAL A 68 -12.21 10.51 1.94
N ALA A 69 -12.86 11.07 0.93
CA ALA A 69 -14.26 10.78 0.62
C ALA A 69 -14.52 9.29 0.27
N ASN A 70 -13.58 8.67 -0.44
CA ASN A 70 -13.70 7.27 -0.85
C ASN A 70 -12.46 6.48 -0.43
N VAL A 71 -12.64 5.56 0.52
CA VAL A 71 -11.61 4.62 0.96
C VAL A 71 -12.15 3.20 0.78
N ILE A 72 -11.48 2.41 -0.07
CA ILE A 72 -11.92 1.06 -0.43
C ILE A 72 -10.92 0.03 0.12
N LYS A 73 -11.43 -0.94 0.86
CA LYS A 73 -10.63 -2.07 1.39
C LYS A 73 -10.69 -3.26 0.45
N LEU A 74 -9.53 -3.89 0.20
CA LEU A 74 -9.41 -5.11 -0.59
C LEU A 74 -8.55 -6.14 0.17
N THR A 75 -9.19 -7.03 0.92
CA THR A 75 -8.50 -7.99 1.80
C THR A 75 -8.50 -9.44 1.31
N GLY A 76 -9.17 -9.73 0.20
CA GLY A 76 -9.33 -11.08 -0.31
C GLY A 76 -10.35 -11.92 0.46
N GLU A 77 -10.92 -11.38 1.53
CA GLU A 77 -12.03 -11.98 2.27
C GLU A 77 -13.36 -11.67 1.58
N GLY A 78 -14.30 -12.60 1.69
CA GLY A 78 -15.64 -12.43 1.16
C GLY A 78 -15.97 -13.28 -0.05
N THR A 79 -17.25 -13.31 -0.37
CA THR A 79 -17.82 -14.09 -1.46
C THR A 79 -17.55 -13.45 -2.82
N SER A 80 -17.74 -14.21 -3.90
CA SER A 80 -17.72 -13.67 -5.27
C SER A 80 -18.71 -12.52 -5.49
N LYS A 81 -19.83 -12.53 -4.77
CA LYS A 81 -20.80 -11.43 -4.74
C LYS A 81 -20.18 -10.16 -4.16
N HIS A 82 -19.53 -10.26 -3.01
CA HIS A 82 -18.86 -9.13 -2.36
C HIS A 82 -17.76 -8.53 -3.23
N LYS A 83 -16.95 -9.36 -3.89
CA LYS A 83 -15.93 -8.90 -4.84
C LYS A 83 -16.54 -8.11 -6.01
N ARG A 84 -17.67 -8.57 -6.55
CA ARG A 84 -18.39 -7.84 -7.62
C ARG A 84 -18.95 -6.51 -7.16
N GLU A 85 -19.50 -6.45 -5.95
CA GLU A 85 -20.00 -5.21 -5.34
C GLU A 85 -18.89 -4.16 -5.18
N ILE A 86 -17.70 -4.59 -4.75
CA ILE A 86 -16.54 -3.70 -4.65
C ILE A 86 -16.11 -3.17 -6.03
N ILE A 87 -16.04 -4.03 -7.05
CA ILE A 87 -15.72 -3.62 -8.42
C ILE A 87 -16.74 -2.60 -8.94
N GLN A 88 -18.03 -2.86 -8.72
CA GLN A 88 -19.09 -1.94 -9.11
C GLN A 88 -18.97 -0.60 -8.37
N LYS A 89 -18.69 -0.62 -7.08
CA LYS A 89 -18.47 0.58 -6.29
C LYS A 89 -17.29 1.40 -6.81
N LEU A 90 -16.20 0.76 -7.21
CA LEU A 90 -15.04 1.42 -7.82
C LEU A 90 -15.39 2.06 -9.17
N GLN A 91 -16.21 1.40 -9.98
CA GLN A 91 -16.67 1.94 -11.27
C GLN A 91 -17.59 3.15 -11.11
N ASP A 92 -18.39 3.18 -10.04
CA ASP A 92 -19.34 4.25 -9.76
C ASP A 92 -18.69 5.51 -9.17
N ILE A 93 -17.45 5.43 -8.70
CA ILE A 93 -16.73 6.59 -8.16
C ILE A 93 -16.31 7.52 -9.30
N PRO A 94 -16.72 8.82 -9.28
CA PRO A 94 -16.34 9.78 -10.29
C PRO A 94 -14.81 9.91 -10.42
N ARG A 95 -14.32 10.14 -11.63
CA ARG A 95 -12.87 10.24 -11.92
C ARG A 95 -12.16 11.36 -11.17
N ASP A 96 -12.85 12.44 -10.89
CA ASP A 96 -12.37 13.62 -10.16
C ASP A 96 -12.54 13.50 -8.65
N ALA A 97 -13.25 12.48 -8.16
CA ALA A 97 -13.45 12.26 -6.73
C ALA A 97 -12.18 11.67 -6.08
N PRO A 98 -11.81 12.13 -4.88
CA PRO A 98 -10.71 11.52 -4.12
C PRO A 98 -10.98 10.05 -3.83
N LEU A 99 -9.99 9.20 -4.07
CA LEU A 99 -10.07 7.75 -3.84
C LEU A 99 -8.73 7.23 -3.34
N VAL A 100 -8.79 6.40 -2.31
CA VAL A 100 -7.66 5.59 -1.81
C VAL A 100 -8.09 4.14 -1.73
N ILE A 101 -7.26 3.23 -2.23
CA ILE A 101 -7.44 1.78 -2.08
C ILE A 101 -6.45 1.29 -1.04
N VAL A 102 -6.92 0.50 -0.06
CA VAL A 102 -6.08 -0.16 0.94
C VAL A 102 -6.25 -1.66 0.77
N ALA A 103 -5.17 -2.36 0.46
CA ALA A 103 -5.24 -3.76 0.04
C ALA A 103 -4.15 -4.64 0.66
N THR A 104 -4.47 -5.93 0.80
CA THR A 104 -3.44 -6.95 1.02
C THR A 104 -2.81 -7.36 -0.31
N GLY A 105 -1.52 -7.67 -0.28
CA GLY A 105 -0.79 -8.10 -1.47
C GLY A 105 -1.39 -9.36 -2.12
N LYS A 106 -1.97 -10.26 -1.31
CA LYS A 106 -2.64 -11.46 -1.79
C LYS A 106 -3.84 -11.14 -2.70
N TYR A 107 -4.70 -10.22 -2.30
CA TYR A 107 -5.88 -9.86 -3.09
C TYR A 107 -5.52 -9.31 -4.47
N VAL A 108 -4.52 -8.44 -4.49
CA VAL A 108 -4.13 -7.75 -5.73
C VAL A 108 -3.32 -8.69 -6.64
N GLY A 109 -2.60 -9.68 -6.08
CA GLY A 109 -1.97 -10.77 -6.83
C GLY A 109 -2.95 -11.64 -7.61
N GLU A 110 -4.23 -11.69 -7.21
CA GLU A 110 -5.30 -12.49 -7.82
C GLU A 110 -5.96 -11.84 -9.07
N GLY A 111 -5.32 -10.86 -9.71
CA GLY A 111 -5.80 -10.29 -10.97
C GLY A 111 -6.58 -8.98 -10.86
N PHE A 112 -6.56 -8.32 -9.69
CA PHE A 112 -7.14 -6.98 -9.56
C PHE A 112 -6.46 -5.99 -10.49
N ASP A 113 -7.25 -5.25 -11.26
CA ASP A 113 -6.80 -4.25 -12.20
C ASP A 113 -7.71 -3.02 -12.16
N TYR A 114 -7.11 -1.88 -11.87
CA TYR A 114 -7.81 -0.59 -11.86
C TYR A 114 -6.90 0.48 -12.46
N PRO A 115 -7.06 0.79 -13.76
CA PRO A 115 -6.11 1.63 -14.51
C PRO A 115 -5.93 3.06 -13.98
N ARG A 116 -6.89 3.57 -13.22
CA ARG A 116 -6.80 4.88 -12.57
C ARG A 116 -5.66 5.00 -11.56
N LEU A 117 -5.21 3.87 -10.96
CA LEU A 117 -4.15 3.86 -9.97
C LEU A 117 -2.82 4.34 -10.55
N ASP A 118 -2.19 5.29 -9.90
CA ASP A 118 -0.93 5.91 -10.35
C ASP A 118 0.14 6.01 -9.25
N THR A 119 -0.20 5.68 -8.02
CA THR A 119 0.73 5.76 -6.88
C THR A 119 0.61 4.54 -6.00
N LEU A 120 1.74 3.89 -5.72
CA LEU A 120 1.84 2.71 -4.85
C LEU A 120 2.57 3.06 -3.56
N PHE A 121 1.95 2.73 -2.43
CA PHE A 121 2.55 2.83 -1.10
C PHE A 121 2.79 1.43 -0.53
N LEU A 122 4.05 1.05 -0.35
CA LEU A 122 4.44 -0.21 0.28
C LEU A 122 4.50 -0.01 1.80
N ALA A 123 3.37 -0.20 2.48
CA ALA A 123 3.23 0.09 3.90
C ALA A 123 3.99 -0.86 4.82
N LEU A 124 4.24 -2.10 4.38
CA LEU A 124 5.07 -3.07 5.08
C LEU A 124 6.14 -3.63 4.13
N PRO A 125 7.28 -4.10 4.67
CA PRO A 125 8.29 -4.78 3.86
C PRO A 125 7.68 -6.01 3.17
N ILE A 126 7.74 -6.03 1.84
CA ILE A 126 7.24 -7.13 1.01
C ILE A 126 8.45 -7.76 0.32
N SER A 127 8.52 -9.10 0.30
CA SER A 127 9.54 -9.78 -0.46
C SER A 127 9.27 -9.60 -1.96
N TRP A 128 10.33 -9.28 -2.70
CA TRP A 128 10.27 -8.85 -4.09
C TRP A 128 9.65 -9.83 -5.08
N LYS A 129 9.70 -11.14 -4.85
CA LYS A 129 9.43 -12.14 -5.88
C LYS A 129 8.06 -11.99 -6.55
N GLY A 130 8.03 -11.24 -7.63
CA GLY A 130 6.94 -11.17 -8.59
C GLY A 130 5.84 -10.16 -8.26
N LEU A 131 5.54 -9.88 -7.00
CA LEU A 131 4.38 -9.08 -6.61
C LEU A 131 4.54 -7.60 -6.97
N VAL A 132 5.66 -6.98 -6.56
CA VAL A 132 5.92 -5.56 -6.83
C VAL A 132 6.09 -5.29 -8.33
N ALA A 133 6.74 -6.22 -9.06
CA ALA A 133 6.86 -6.10 -10.52
C ALA A 133 5.50 -6.17 -11.22
N GLN A 134 4.60 -7.05 -10.78
CA GLN A 134 3.24 -7.12 -11.29
C GLN A 134 2.46 -5.84 -11.03
N TYR A 135 2.64 -5.24 -9.84
CA TYR A 135 1.98 -3.98 -9.50
C TYR A 135 2.53 -2.80 -10.28
N ALA A 136 3.85 -2.67 -10.34
CA ALA A 136 4.48 -1.65 -11.15
C ALA A 136 3.99 -1.75 -12.61
N GLY A 137 3.94 -2.97 -13.17
CA GLY A 137 3.42 -3.21 -14.52
C GLY A 137 1.95 -2.80 -14.68
N ARG A 138 1.11 -3.04 -13.68
CA ARG A 138 -0.31 -2.63 -13.71
C ARG A 138 -0.50 -1.13 -13.55
N LEU A 139 0.31 -0.49 -12.70
CA LEU A 139 0.30 0.97 -12.56
C LEU A 139 0.69 1.67 -13.86
N HIS A 140 1.55 1.06 -14.68
CA HIS A 140 1.96 1.61 -15.98
C HIS A 140 0.90 1.53 -17.07
N ARG A 141 -0.26 0.91 -16.83
CA ARG A 141 -1.36 0.94 -17.80
C ARG A 141 -1.80 2.37 -18.08
N GLU A 142 -1.93 2.68 -19.33
CA GLU A 142 -2.39 3.97 -19.78
C GLU A 142 -3.81 4.26 -19.28
N ASN A 143 -4.01 5.44 -18.79
CA ASN A 143 -5.29 6.00 -18.40
C ASN A 143 -5.28 7.50 -18.67
N GLU A 144 -6.41 8.02 -19.11
CA GLU A 144 -6.57 9.45 -19.39
C GLU A 144 -6.21 10.29 -18.17
N GLY A 145 -5.31 11.27 -18.37
CA GLY A 145 -4.81 12.14 -17.28
C GLY A 145 -3.65 11.60 -16.46
N LYS A 146 -3.22 10.36 -16.72
CA LYS A 146 -2.06 9.77 -16.02
C LYS A 146 -0.76 10.24 -16.67
N THR A 147 0.05 10.96 -15.92
CA THR A 147 1.32 11.52 -16.42
C THR A 147 2.54 10.73 -15.98
N ASP A 148 2.52 10.16 -14.78
CA ASP A 148 3.60 9.38 -14.20
C ASP A 148 3.07 8.35 -13.18
N VAL A 149 3.92 7.41 -12.82
CA VAL A 149 3.68 6.42 -11.76
C VAL A 149 4.69 6.63 -10.64
N ARG A 150 4.22 6.60 -9.40
CA ARG A 150 5.08 6.75 -8.22
C ARG A 150 5.00 5.55 -7.29
N ILE A 151 6.13 5.18 -6.73
CA ILE A 151 6.24 4.13 -5.72
C ILE A 151 6.89 4.73 -4.46
N TYR A 152 6.17 4.66 -3.34
CA TYR A 152 6.67 5.00 -2.02
C TYR A 152 7.04 3.70 -1.30
N ASP A 153 8.33 3.54 -1.05
CA ASP A 153 8.89 2.40 -0.33
C ASP A 153 9.43 2.89 1.02
N TYR A 154 8.82 2.44 2.11
CA TYR A 154 9.19 2.83 3.47
C TYR A 154 10.30 1.94 4.00
N ILE A 155 11.44 2.55 4.31
CA ILE A 155 12.66 1.86 4.69
C ILE A 155 12.94 2.11 6.17
N ASP A 156 12.85 1.05 6.93
CA ASP A 156 13.12 1.06 8.38
C ASP A 156 14.61 0.78 8.59
N ILE A 157 15.42 1.84 8.51
CA ILE A 157 16.90 1.78 8.45
C ILE A 157 17.56 1.21 9.71
N HIS A 158 16.85 1.21 10.84
CA HIS A 158 17.32 0.63 12.09
C HIS A 158 17.03 -0.87 12.21
N GLU A 159 16.40 -1.46 11.17
CA GLU A 159 16.08 -2.87 11.06
C GLU A 159 16.85 -3.52 9.89
N PRO A 160 17.91 -4.32 10.16
CA PRO A 160 18.74 -4.91 9.10
C PRO A 160 17.97 -5.78 8.12
N VAL A 161 16.93 -6.47 8.59
CA VAL A 161 16.05 -7.31 7.74
C VAL A 161 15.30 -6.42 6.74
N CYS A 162 14.73 -5.31 7.19
CA CYS A 162 14.01 -4.37 6.34
C CYS A 162 14.93 -3.72 5.31
N GLU A 163 16.12 -3.33 5.71
CA GLU A 163 17.12 -2.79 4.80
C GLU A 163 17.55 -3.82 3.74
N SER A 164 17.77 -5.07 4.14
CA SER A 164 18.09 -6.16 3.21
C SER A 164 16.97 -6.40 2.19
N MET A 165 15.72 -6.39 2.64
CA MET A 165 14.55 -6.53 1.77
C MET A 165 14.45 -5.35 0.78
N TYR A 166 14.70 -4.14 1.24
CA TYR A 166 14.75 -2.96 0.36
C TYR A 166 15.81 -3.08 -0.72
N ARG A 167 17.04 -3.47 -0.36
CA ARG A 167 18.13 -3.68 -1.35
C ARG A 167 17.77 -4.71 -2.42
N LYS A 168 16.98 -5.73 -2.06
CA LYS A 168 16.44 -6.70 -3.04
C LYS A 168 15.41 -6.07 -3.96
N ARG A 169 14.55 -5.19 -3.45
CA ARG A 169 13.57 -4.46 -4.26
C ARG A 169 14.21 -3.48 -5.23
N LEU A 170 15.29 -2.80 -4.81
CA LEU A 170 16.01 -1.87 -5.67
C LEU A 170 16.44 -2.49 -7.00
N LYS A 171 16.87 -3.76 -6.99
CA LYS A 171 17.26 -4.48 -8.21
C LYS A 171 16.11 -4.67 -9.20
N GLY A 172 14.91 -4.54 -8.75
CA GLY A 172 13.74 -4.69 -9.58
C GLY A 172 13.09 -3.38 -10.01
N TYR A 173 13.51 -2.24 -9.42
CA TYR A 173 13.08 -0.91 -9.87
C TYR A 173 13.90 -0.40 -11.06
N SER A 174 14.99 -1.05 -11.35
CA SER A 174 15.84 -0.76 -12.52
C SER A 174 15.43 -1.62 -13.76
#